data_0db838d7e0644b5e415aafd92d7eb3b2
#
_entry.id   0db838d7e0644b5e415aafd92d7eb3b2
#
_cell.length_a   1.000
_cell.length_b   1.000
_cell.length_c   1.000
_cell.angle_alpha   90.00
_cell.angle_beta   90.00
_cell.angle_gamma   90.00
#
_symmetry.space_group_name_H-M   'P 1'
#
loop_
_entity.id
_entity.type
_entity.pdbx_description
1 polymer ?
#
loop_
_entity_poly.entity_id
_entity_poly.type
_entity_poly.pdbx_seq_one_letter_code
_entity_poly.pdbx_strand_id
1 'polypeptide(L)'
;MSKAHDTHSADAGDNPAPQAVPPPDAGTLLAQLDVALGEAAKYKDQCLRSMADLDNFRRRAARDKEDTRRAAAAALLEDLLPALDNLRLGLQSAMQAHPEAKAVIDGIKLIADQLRSVLGQHGLKEIEPAGQAFDAKFHESVAQQPSHSVPEGHVLQVLRPGYLLNDRLLRAASVVLSSGPEQEIKK
;
A
#
# COMPACT_ATOMS: atom_id res chain seq x y z
N MET A 1 -99.80 -3.99 4.87
CA MET A 1 -99.60 -2.67 5.46
C MET A 1 -98.21 -2.19 5.04
N SER A 2 -98.20 -1.42 4.08
CA SER A 2 -98.33 0.03 3.99
C SER A 2 -96.96 0.76 4.10
N LYS A 3 -96.66 1.49 3.01
CA LYS A 3 -95.97 2.79 2.89
C LYS A 3 -94.46 2.79 3.13
N ALA A 4 -93.62 3.56 2.46
CA ALA A 4 -93.71 4.61 1.42
C ALA A 4 -92.34 4.78 0.86
N HIS A 5 -92.12 4.86 -0.37
CA HIS A 5 -91.74 6.00 -1.22
C HIS A 5 -90.91 7.07 -0.50
N ASP A 6 -89.66 7.18 -0.88
CA ASP A 6 -89.04 8.48 -1.02
C ASP A 6 -87.96 8.48 -2.11
N THR A 7 -88.25 9.28 -3.10
CA THR A 7 -87.46 9.62 -4.25
C THR A 7 -86.36 10.62 -3.77
N HIS A 8 -85.05 10.25 -3.90
CA HIS A 8 -84.01 11.25 -3.82
C HIS A 8 -83.46 11.53 -5.20
N SER A 9 -83.83 12.72 -5.68
CA SER A 9 -83.35 13.32 -6.91
C SER A 9 -81.85 13.39 -6.92
N ALA A 10 -81.19 12.77 -7.90
CA ALA A 10 -79.76 12.90 -8.18
C ALA A 10 -79.53 14.30 -8.77
N ASP A 11 -78.88 15.13 -8.02
CA ASP A 11 -78.23 16.33 -8.52
C ASP A 11 -77.08 15.95 -9.46
N ALA A 12 -77.35 16.10 -10.75
CA ALA A 12 -76.33 15.95 -11.79
C ALA A 12 -75.42 17.16 -11.75
N GLY A 13 -74.36 17.06 -10.90
CA GLY A 13 -73.26 18.02 -10.91
C GLY A 13 -72.68 18.15 -12.30
N ASP A 14 -72.85 19.30 -12.88
CA ASP A 14 -72.26 19.77 -14.12
C ASP A 14 -70.76 19.71 -14.00
N ASN A 15 -70.14 18.56 -14.42
CA ASN A 15 -68.70 18.43 -14.52
C ASN A 15 -68.30 18.97 -15.91
N PRO A 16 -67.66 20.17 -15.99
CA PRO A 16 -67.29 20.72 -17.27
C PRO A 16 -66.37 19.72 -18.00
N ALA A 17 -66.79 19.31 -19.17
CA ALA A 17 -65.99 18.44 -20.03
C ALA A 17 -64.55 18.98 -20.16
N PRO A 18 -63.53 18.15 -20.12
CA PRO A 18 -62.17 18.62 -20.26
C PRO A 18 -62.04 19.36 -21.59
N GLN A 19 -61.78 20.69 -21.47
CA GLN A 19 -61.52 21.54 -22.63
C GLN A 19 -60.33 20.92 -23.39
N ALA A 20 -60.59 20.45 -24.61
CA ALA A 20 -59.55 19.96 -25.51
C ALA A 20 -58.57 21.09 -25.80
N VAL A 21 -57.39 21.03 -25.23
CA VAL A 21 -56.27 21.93 -25.53
C VAL A 21 -55.99 21.77 -27.02
N PRO A 22 -56.05 22.80 -27.83
CA PRO A 22 -55.78 22.68 -29.27
C PRO A 22 -54.38 22.09 -29.45
N PRO A 23 -54.20 21.20 -30.46
CA PRO A 23 -52.90 20.62 -30.70
C PRO A 23 -51.86 21.72 -30.93
N PRO A 24 -50.66 21.63 -30.35
CA PRO A 24 -49.65 22.62 -30.51
C PRO A 24 -49.29 22.76 -31.99
N ASP A 25 -49.10 23.99 -32.45
CA ASP A 25 -48.67 24.28 -33.84
C ASP A 25 -47.33 23.58 -34.13
N ALA A 26 -47.14 23.13 -35.39
CA ALA A 26 -45.98 22.40 -35.84
C ALA A 26 -44.66 23.17 -35.56
N GLY A 27 -44.71 24.52 -35.63
CA GLY A 27 -43.56 25.35 -35.26
C GLY A 27 -43.18 25.29 -33.77
N THR A 28 -44.19 25.24 -32.89
CA THR A 28 -43.98 25.12 -31.46
C THR A 28 -43.42 23.72 -31.07
N LEU A 29 -43.87 22.66 -31.76
CA LEU A 29 -43.35 21.30 -31.56
C LEU A 29 -41.89 21.17 -32.00
N LEU A 30 -41.51 21.78 -33.15
CA LEU A 30 -40.14 21.79 -33.62
C LEU A 30 -39.22 22.53 -32.65
N ALA A 31 -39.62 23.71 -32.15
CA ALA A 31 -38.84 24.45 -31.17
C ALA A 31 -38.65 23.68 -29.86
N GLN A 32 -39.68 22.97 -29.35
CA GLN A 32 -39.59 22.10 -28.19
C GLN A 32 -38.65 20.89 -28.41
N LEU A 33 -38.69 20.31 -29.61
CA LEU A 33 -37.82 19.23 -30.02
C LEU A 33 -36.32 19.68 -30.01
N ASP A 34 -36.02 20.83 -30.58
CA ASP A 34 -34.67 21.38 -30.63
C ASP A 34 -34.13 21.66 -29.22
N VAL A 35 -34.96 22.21 -28.33
CA VAL A 35 -34.59 22.43 -26.93
C VAL A 35 -34.32 21.08 -26.24
N ALA A 36 -35.22 20.11 -26.39
CA ALA A 36 -35.07 18.78 -25.78
C ALA A 36 -33.82 18.04 -26.29
N LEU A 37 -33.54 18.13 -27.61
CA LEU A 37 -32.30 17.56 -28.19
C LEU A 37 -31.04 18.24 -27.63
N GLY A 38 -31.07 19.57 -27.46
CA GLY A 38 -29.96 20.31 -26.85
C GLY A 38 -29.73 19.93 -25.39
N GLU A 39 -30.79 19.74 -24.63
CA GLU A 39 -30.72 19.27 -23.23
C GLU A 39 -30.18 17.83 -23.17
N ALA A 40 -30.74 16.94 -24.01
CA ALA A 40 -30.27 15.56 -24.10
C ALA A 40 -28.77 15.46 -24.45
N ALA A 41 -28.29 16.31 -25.37
CA ALA A 41 -26.87 16.38 -25.71
C ALA A 41 -26.01 16.84 -24.52
N LYS A 42 -26.47 17.85 -23.78
CA LYS A 42 -25.77 18.32 -22.54
C LYS A 42 -25.72 17.23 -21.47
N TYR A 43 -26.85 16.57 -21.20
CA TYR A 43 -26.86 15.49 -20.20
C TYR A 43 -26.02 14.30 -20.63
N LYS A 44 -25.99 13.97 -21.92
CA LYS A 44 -25.12 12.93 -22.46
C LYS A 44 -23.65 13.26 -22.23
N ASP A 45 -23.22 14.49 -22.56
CA ASP A 45 -21.85 14.96 -22.35
C ASP A 45 -21.47 14.94 -20.86
N GLN A 46 -22.36 15.44 -19.99
CA GLN A 46 -22.16 15.40 -18.55
C GLN A 46 -22.07 13.97 -18.02
N CYS A 47 -22.90 13.05 -18.50
CA CYS A 47 -22.83 11.64 -18.14
C CYS A 47 -21.49 11.03 -18.56
N LEU A 48 -21.03 11.27 -19.79
CA LEU A 48 -19.74 10.77 -20.28
C LEU A 48 -18.57 11.31 -19.45
N ARG A 49 -18.57 12.59 -19.09
CA ARG A 49 -17.57 13.17 -18.18
C ARG A 49 -17.60 12.50 -16.82
N SER A 50 -18.79 12.37 -16.22
CA SER A 50 -18.93 11.72 -14.92
C SER A 50 -18.47 10.27 -14.92
N MET A 51 -18.71 9.53 -16.02
CA MET A 51 -18.21 8.17 -16.16
C MET A 51 -16.68 8.13 -16.26
N ALA A 52 -16.07 9.06 -17.02
CA ALA A 52 -14.62 9.17 -17.10
C ALA A 52 -13.99 9.52 -15.74
N ASP A 53 -14.59 10.46 -15.01
CA ASP A 53 -14.14 10.87 -13.69
C ASP A 53 -14.24 9.72 -12.68
N LEU A 54 -15.34 8.95 -12.74
CA LEU A 54 -15.54 7.77 -11.90
C LEU A 54 -14.48 6.68 -12.19
N ASP A 55 -14.15 6.44 -13.47
CA ASP A 55 -13.11 5.47 -13.83
C ASP A 55 -11.73 5.93 -13.35
N ASN A 56 -11.39 7.21 -13.53
CA ASN A 56 -10.18 7.80 -13.00
C ASN A 56 -10.10 7.71 -11.47
N PHE A 57 -11.22 8.00 -10.79
CA PHE A 57 -11.30 7.88 -9.34
C PHE A 57 -11.10 6.45 -8.87
N ARG A 58 -11.75 5.47 -9.53
CA ARG A 58 -11.59 4.04 -9.20
C ARG A 58 -10.15 3.58 -9.34
N ARG A 59 -9.49 3.98 -10.45
CA ARG A 59 -8.08 3.64 -10.68
C ARG A 59 -7.17 4.26 -9.63
N ARG A 60 -7.41 5.51 -9.25
CA ARG A 60 -6.66 6.18 -8.18
C ARG A 60 -6.88 5.49 -6.85
N ALA A 61 -8.13 5.29 -6.45
CA ALA A 61 -8.47 4.64 -5.18
C ALA A 61 -7.87 3.22 -5.04
N ALA A 62 -7.80 2.47 -6.14
CA ALA A 62 -7.15 1.17 -6.14
C ALA A 62 -5.64 1.27 -5.89
N ARG A 63 -4.96 2.25 -6.49
CA ARG A 63 -3.53 2.52 -6.25
C ARG A 63 -3.29 2.98 -4.81
N ASP A 64 -4.04 3.96 -4.35
CA ASP A 64 -3.93 4.52 -3.00
C ASP A 64 -4.14 3.44 -1.92
N LYS A 65 -5.09 2.52 -2.15
CA LYS A 65 -5.32 1.37 -1.27
C LYS A 65 -4.11 0.43 -1.22
N GLU A 66 -3.53 0.12 -2.38
CA GLU A 66 -2.35 -0.75 -2.45
C GLU A 66 -1.12 -0.08 -1.82
N ASP A 67 -0.91 1.21 -2.08
CA ASP A 67 0.19 1.98 -1.49
C ASP A 67 0.05 2.09 0.03
N THR A 68 -1.17 2.31 0.53
CA THR A 68 -1.46 2.32 1.98
C THR A 68 -1.17 0.97 2.61
N ARG A 69 -1.57 -0.13 1.95
CA ARG A 69 -1.29 -1.49 2.43
C ARG A 69 0.22 -1.76 2.50
N ARG A 70 0.96 -1.36 1.47
CA ARG A 70 2.42 -1.52 1.43
C ARG A 70 3.10 -0.67 2.51
N ALA A 71 2.66 0.57 2.70
CA ALA A 71 3.19 1.45 3.74
C ALA A 71 2.93 0.89 5.15
N ALA A 72 1.73 0.38 5.41
CA ALA A 72 1.40 -0.24 6.71
C ALA A 72 2.24 -1.49 6.99
N ALA A 73 2.45 -2.35 5.97
CA ALA A 73 3.33 -3.51 6.12
C ALA A 73 4.78 -3.10 6.36
N ALA A 74 5.28 -2.07 5.68
CA ALA A 74 6.63 -1.54 5.89
C ALA A 74 6.82 -1.02 7.32
N ALA A 75 5.88 -0.21 7.83
CA ALA A 75 5.94 0.33 9.19
C ALA A 75 5.96 -0.79 10.25
N LEU A 76 5.07 -1.79 10.12
CA LEU A 76 5.06 -2.93 11.04
C LEU A 76 6.39 -3.70 11.02
N LEU A 77 6.97 -3.89 9.84
CA LEU A 77 8.26 -4.59 9.72
C LEU A 77 9.40 -3.75 10.30
N GLU A 78 9.42 -2.42 10.07
CA GLU A 78 10.40 -1.52 10.68
C GLU A 78 10.39 -1.61 12.22
N ASP A 79 9.21 -1.67 12.82
CA ASP A 79 9.05 -1.84 14.28
C ASP A 79 9.49 -3.24 14.76
N LEU A 80 9.41 -4.26 13.91
CA LEU A 80 9.82 -5.64 14.24
C LEU A 80 11.34 -5.86 14.10
N LEU A 81 12.04 -5.08 13.28
CA LEU A 81 13.48 -5.24 13.04
C LEU A 81 14.33 -5.22 14.32
N PRO A 82 14.09 -4.32 15.31
CA PRO A 82 14.85 -4.34 16.57
C PRO A 82 14.69 -5.66 17.34
N ALA A 83 13.53 -6.29 17.29
CA ALA A 83 13.31 -7.58 17.95
C ALA A 83 14.11 -8.71 17.27
N LEU A 84 14.19 -8.69 15.94
CA LEU A 84 15.03 -9.62 15.17
C LEU A 84 16.53 -9.41 15.47
N ASP A 85 16.99 -8.15 15.55
CA ASP A 85 18.36 -7.83 15.91
C ASP A 85 18.70 -8.35 17.32
N ASN A 86 17.82 -8.11 18.30
CA ASN A 86 17.99 -8.58 19.67
C ASN A 86 18.00 -10.11 19.77
N LEU A 87 17.14 -10.78 19.01
CA LEU A 87 17.13 -12.24 18.93
C LEU A 87 18.46 -12.77 18.38
N ARG A 88 19.00 -12.15 17.32
CA ARG A 88 20.29 -12.52 16.74
C ARG A 88 21.44 -12.32 17.73
N LEU A 89 21.48 -11.16 18.39
CA LEU A 89 22.48 -10.84 19.37
C LEU A 89 22.41 -11.76 20.59
N GLY A 90 21.20 -12.06 21.06
CA GLY A 90 20.96 -13.01 22.16
C GLY A 90 21.43 -14.41 21.84
N LEU A 91 21.15 -14.91 20.64
CA LEU A 91 21.64 -16.21 20.15
C LEU A 91 23.17 -16.24 20.09
N GLN A 92 23.79 -15.20 19.55
CA GLN A 92 25.24 -15.10 19.44
C GLN A 92 25.91 -15.09 20.83
N SER A 93 25.37 -14.33 21.77
CA SER A 93 25.84 -14.25 23.16
C SER A 93 25.66 -15.59 23.89
N ALA A 94 24.51 -16.25 23.72
CA ALA A 94 24.23 -17.55 24.31
C ALA A 94 25.19 -18.65 23.84
N MET A 95 25.52 -18.65 22.54
CA MET A 95 26.49 -19.60 21.96
C MET A 95 27.88 -19.44 22.55
N GLN A 96 28.27 -18.20 22.90
CA GLN A 96 29.58 -17.93 23.50
C GLN A 96 29.61 -18.24 25.00
N ALA A 97 28.55 -17.90 25.73
CA ALA A 97 28.51 -18.00 27.19
C ALA A 97 28.10 -19.40 27.71
N HIS A 98 27.32 -20.16 26.93
CA HIS A 98 26.70 -21.41 27.38
C HIS A 98 26.82 -22.50 26.31
N PRO A 99 28.05 -22.97 25.99
CA PRO A 99 28.25 -24.05 25.02
C PRO A 99 27.55 -25.35 25.38
N GLU A 100 27.29 -25.57 26.67
CA GLU A 100 26.55 -26.73 27.21
C GLU A 100 25.06 -26.72 26.87
N ALA A 101 24.48 -25.55 26.58
CA ALA A 101 23.08 -25.38 26.24
C ALA A 101 22.82 -25.48 24.69
N LYS A 102 23.79 -26.06 23.95
CA LYS A 102 23.77 -26.11 22.48
C LYS A 102 22.45 -26.58 21.90
N ALA A 103 21.85 -27.64 22.43
CA ALA A 103 20.58 -28.18 21.91
C ALA A 103 19.42 -27.17 21.98
N VAL A 104 19.36 -26.38 23.04
CA VAL A 104 18.33 -25.33 23.23
C VAL A 104 18.63 -24.17 22.26
N ILE A 105 19.87 -23.77 22.14
CA ILE A 105 20.32 -22.69 21.25
C ILE A 105 20.04 -23.07 19.79
N ASP A 106 20.35 -24.30 19.37
CA ASP A 106 20.05 -24.81 18.04
C ASP A 106 18.54 -24.81 17.76
N GLY A 107 17.71 -25.17 18.75
CA GLY A 107 16.26 -25.08 18.63
C GLY A 107 15.75 -23.64 18.41
N ILE A 108 16.27 -22.68 19.17
CA ILE A 108 15.89 -21.27 19.00
C ILE A 108 16.40 -20.73 17.66
N LYS A 109 17.59 -21.15 17.21
CA LYS A 109 18.11 -20.77 15.89
C LYS A 109 17.20 -21.26 14.77
N LEU A 110 16.71 -22.50 14.85
CA LEU A 110 15.76 -23.05 13.88
C LEU A 110 14.47 -22.19 13.80
N ILE A 111 13.95 -21.75 14.95
CA ILE A 111 12.78 -20.87 15.02
C ILE A 111 13.09 -19.51 14.37
N ALA A 112 14.27 -18.94 14.63
CA ALA A 112 14.69 -17.69 14.02
C ALA A 112 14.82 -17.80 12.50
N ASP A 113 15.39 -18.90 12.01
CA ASP A 113 15.53 -19.18 10.58
C ASP A 113 14.16 -19.40 9.91
N GLN A 114 13.24 -20.07 10.58
CA GLN A 114 11.85 -20.21 10.11
C GLN A 114 11.14 -18.85 10.03
N LEU A 115 11.32 -17.99 11.03
CA LEU A 115 10.76 -16.64 11.02
C LEU A 115 11.31 -15.81 9.84
N ARG A 116 12.63 -15.85 9.60
CA ARG A 116 13.24 -15.20 8.42
C ARG A 116 12.66 -15.74 7.12
N SER A 117 12.49 -17.06 7.01
CA SER A 117 11.90 -17.69 5.82
C SER A 117 10.48 -17.19 5.55
N VAL A 118 9.64 -17.13 6.59
CA VAL A 118 8.27 -16.61 6.47
C VAL A 118 8.28 -15.13 6.04
N LEU A 119 9.09 -14.30 6.67
CA LEU A 119 9.24 -12.89 6.30
C LEU A 119 9.75 -12.74 4.87
N GLY A 120 10.65 -13.63 4.43
CA GLY A 120 11.15 -13.70 3.05
C GLY A 120 10.06 -13.99 2.03
N GLN A 121 9.10 -14.88 2.35
CA GLN A 121 7.93 -15.15 1.50
C GLN A 121 7.03 -13.92 1.33
N HIS A 122 7.04 -13.01 2.31
CA HIS A 122 6.34 -11.73 2.26
C HIS A 122 7.17 -10.59 1.65
N GLY A 123 8.33 -10.91 1.06
CA GLY A 123 9.16 -9.97 0.31
C GLY A 123 10.23 -9.26 1.14
N LEU A 124 10.45 -9.64 2.41
CA LEU A 124 11.56 -9.13 3.20
C LEU A 124 12.86 -9.80 2.75
N LYS A 125 13.86 -9.01 2.34
CA LYS A 125 15.20 -9.48 1.97
C LYS A 125 16.21 -8.88 2.92
N GLU A 126 17.08 -9.71 3.49
CA GLU A 126 18.20 -9.30 4.33
C GLU A 126 19.39 -8.87 3.47
N ILE A 127 20.04 -7.77 3.88
CA ILE A 127 21.27 -7.24 3.26
C ILE A 127 22.41 -7.51 4.22
N GLU A 128 23.27 -8.45 3.86
CA GLU A 128 24.45 -8.83 4.63
C GLU A 128 25.70 -8.80 3.71
N PRO A 129 26.27 -7.60 3.48
CA PRO A 129 27.28 -7.38 2.44
C PRO A 129 28.71 -7.70 2.89
N ALA A 130 28.94 -8.63 3.82
CA ALA A 130 30.28 -8.96 4.29
C ALA A 130 31.23 -9.31 3.13
N GLY A 131 32.37 -8.67 3.05
CA GLY A 131 33.36 -8.86 1.98
C GLY A 131 33.02 -8.18 0.64
N GLN A 132 31.85 -7.56 0.49
CA GLN A 132 31.43 -6.86 -0.73
C GLN A 132 31.90 -5.41 -0.73
N ALA A 133 31.91 -4.78 -1.92
CA ALA A 133 32.16 -3.35 -2.05
C ALA A 133 31.06 -2.54 -1.36
N PHE A 134 31.42 -1.41 -0.78
CA PHE A 134 30.45 -0.50 -0.15
C PHE A 134 29.53 0.13 -1.18
N ASP A 135 28.23 0.08 -0.93
CA ASP A 135 27.20 0.80 -1.70
C ASP A 135 26.38 1.71 -0.76
N ALA A 136 26.54 3.02 -0.91
CA ALA A 136 25.84 4.02 -0.10
C ALA A 136 24.30 3.96 -0.21
N LYS A 137 23.73 3.25 -1.19
CA LYS A 137 22.29 3.08 -1.30
C LYS A 137 21.72 2.08 -0.28
N PHE A 138 22.54 1.11 0.12
CA PHE A 138 22.11 -0.02 0.96
C PHE A 138 22.89 -0.15 2.25
N HIS A 139 24.06 0.52 2.35
CA HIS A 139 24.99 0.39 3.46
C HIS A 139 25.22 1.74 4.14
N GLU A 140 25.40 1.70 5.46
CA GLU A 140 25.80 2.81 6.31
C GLU A 140 27.13 2.47 6.97
N SER A 141 28.19 3.23 6.65
CA SER A 141 29.49 3.04 7.29
C SER A 141 29.51 3.72 8.65
N VAL A 142 29.73 2.96 9.71
CA VAL A 142 29.83 3.48 11.09
C VAL A 142 31.25 3.57 11.58
N ALA A 143 32.18 2.83 10.98
CA ALA A 143 33.62 2.86 11.31
C ALA A 143 34.44 2.35 10.13
N GLN A 144 35.77 2.64 10.20
CA GLN A 144 36.78 2.05 9.33
C GLN A 144 37.88 1.40 10.20
N GLN A 145 38.36 0.25 9.75
CA GLN A 145 39.42 -0.49 10.43
C GLN A 145 40.42 -1.04 9.41
N PRO A 146 41.72 -1.06 9.74
CA PRO A 146 42.73 -1.66 8.89
C PRO A 146 42.49 -3.19 8.76
N SER A 147 42.75 -3.71 7.58
CA SER A 147 42.63 -5.14 7.32
C SER A 147 43.60 -5.55 6.21
N HIS A 148 44.26 -6.67 6.41
CA HIS A 148 45.12 -7.29 5.40
C HIS A 148 44.34 -8.26 4.50
N SER A 149 43.14 -8.71 4.94
CA SER A 149 42.35 -9.74 4.26
C SER A 149 41.22 -9.19 3.36
N VAL A 150 40.78 -7.96 3.62
CA VAL A 150 39.70 -7.30 2.89
C VAL A 150 40.24 -6.02 2.23
N PRO A 151 40.03 -5.83 0.91
CA PRO A 151 40.48 -4.63 0.20
C PRO A 151 39.89 -3.35 0.78
N GLU A 152 40.58 -2.23 0.57
CA GLU A 152 40.08 -0.91 0.92
C GLU A 152 38.72 -0.63 0.26
N GLY A 153 37.81 0.02 1.00
CA GLY A 153 36.48 0.37 0.54
C GLY A 153 35.49 -0.81 0.52
N HIS A 154 35.90 -2.00 0.97
CA HIS A 154 35.01 -3.15 1.13
C HIS A 154 34.53 -3.30 2.57
N VAL A 155 33.39 -3.98 2.73
CA VAL A 155 32.79 -4.24 4.04
C VAL A 155 33.60 -5.31 4.76
N LEU A 156 34.25 -4.90 5.86
CA LEU A 156 35.00 -5.78 6.73
C LEU A 156 34.09 -6.60 7.64
N GLN A 157 33.09 -5.94 8.22
CA GLN A 157 32.15 -6.57 9.14
C GLN A 157 30.78 -5.90 9.06
N VAL A 158 29.73 -6.71 9.16
CA VAL A 158 28.35 -6.24 9.31
C VAL A 158 28.00 -6.22 10.79
N LEU A 159 27.80 -5.03 11.35
CA LEU A 159 27.37 -4.87 12.73
C LEU A 159 25.88 -5.11 12.88
N ARG A 160 25.13 -4.62 11.89
CA ARG A 160 23.67 -4.73 11.86
C ARG A 160 23.20 -4.95 10.43
N PRO A 161 22.41 -5.99 10.15
CA PRO A 161 21.95 -6.24 8.79
C PRO A 161 20.98 -5.17 8.33
N GLY A 162 20.99 -4.93 7.03
CA GLY A 162 19.99 -4.12 6.35
C GLY A 162 18.81 -4.95 5.91
N TYR A 163 17.70 -4.29 5.55
CA TYR A 163 16.51 -4.97 5.04
C TYR A 163 15.84 -4.20 3.92
N LEU A 164 15.38 -4.95 2.90
CA LEU A 164 14.54 -4.50 1.81
C LEU A 164 13.16 -5.17 1.92
N LEU A 165 12.09 -4.44 1.61
CA LEU A 165 10.76 -4.98 1.42
C LEU A 165 10.29 -4.69 0.00
N ASN A 166 10.16 -5.74 -0.83
CA ASN A 166 9.73 -5.60 -2.23
C ASN A 166 10.51 -4.48 -2.96
N ASP A 167 11.85 -4.52 -2.85
CA ASP A 167 12.80 -3.56 -3.44
C ASP A 167 12.80 -2.13 -2.83
N ARG A 168 12.00 -1.88 -1.81
CA ARG A 168 12.07 -0.66 -1.00
C ARG A 168 13.00 -0.89 0.18
N LEU A 169 13.99 0.00 0.35
CA LEU A 169 14.86 -0.01 1.52
C LEU A 169 14.06 0.35 2.78
N LEU A 170 14.00 -0.57 3.75
CA LEU A 170 13.49 -0.30 5.10
C LEU A 170 14.59 0.23 6.00
N ARG A 171 15.78 -0.39 5.93
CA ARG A 171 16.93 -0.02 6.74
C ARG A 171 18.23 -0.40 6.04
N ALA A 172 19.21 0.51 6.01
CA ALA A 172 20.54 0.22 5.53
C ALA A 172 21.30 -0.74 6.47
N ALA A 173 22.22 -1.52 5.93
CA ALA A 173 23.13 -2.33 6.73
C ALA A 173 24.21 -1.43 7.38
N SER A 174 24.36 -1.49 8.70
CA SER A 174 25.43 -0.79 9.39
C SER A 174 26.70 -1.63 9.35
N VAL A 175 27.74 -1.08 8.74
CA VAL A 175 28.96 -1.83 8.40
C VAL A 175 30.21 -1.14 8.87
N VAL A 176 31.26 -1.92 9.11
CA VAL A 176 32.65 -1.46 9.26
C VAL A 176 33.35 -1.68 7.92
N LEU A 177 34.01 -0.65 7.41
CA LEU A 177 34.77 -0.73 6.17
C LEU A 177 36.25 -1.06 6.44
N SER A 178 36.88 -1.73 5.49
CA SER A 178 38.31 -1.88 5.45
C SER A 178 38.96 -0.60 4.95
N SER A 179 39.99 -0.09 5.68
CA SER A 179 40.87 0.97 5.22
C SER A 179 42.12 0.45 4.48
N GLY A 180 42.12 -0.86 4.14
CA GLY A 180 43.31 -1.51 3.62
C GLY A 180 44.31 -1.89 4.71
N PRO A 181 45.50 -2.36 4.33
CA PRO A 181 46.56 -2.72 5.27
C PRO A 181 47.04 -1.47 6.02
N GLU A 182 47.37 -1.65 7.29
CA GLU A 182 47.94 -0.60 8.13
C GLU A 182 49.23 -0.10 7.50
N GLN A 183 49.27 1.17 7.09
CA GLN A 183 50.49 1.77 6.60
C GLN A 183 51.44 1.97 7.79
N GLU A 184 52.54 1.21 7.86
CA GLU A 184 53.64 1.49 8.80
C GLU A 184 54.15 2.91 8.55
N ILE A 185 53.82 3.81 9.43
CA ILE A 185 54.48 5.15 9.46
C ILE A 185 55.92 4.90 9.81
N LYS A 186 56.77 4.76 8.77
CA LYS A 186 58.23 4.82 8.98
C LYS A 186 58.55 6.16 9.57
N LYS A 187 58.85 6.16 10.90
CA LYS A 187 59.50 7.26 11.59
C LYS A 187 60.94 7.40 11.17
#